data_add1796d30896436ce47fa7a988e66cb
#
_entry.id   add1796d30896436ce47fa7a988e66cb
#
_cell.length_a   1.000
_cell.length_b   1.000
_cell.length_c   1.000
_cell.angle_alpha   90.00
_cell.angle_beta   90.00
_cell.angle_gamma   90.00
#
_symmetry.space_group_name_H-M   'P 1'
#
loop_
_entity.id
_entity.type
_entity.pdbx_description
1 polymer ?
#
loop_
_entity_poly.entity_id
_entity_poly.type
_entity_poly.pdbx_seq_one_letter_code
_entity_poly.pdbx_strand_id
1 'polypeptide(L)'
;MRIGNITASLHGFSIEIPLLEGRIDGYGREEQKHFVFCIVETEDGHRGYGLTGHFLAKSVIVALHEHVLPLVKGMDVRDVEKIHQKVWKALNPRAMTGTISMALSCLDIALWDIMGKDANRSVAQLLGNARDRVPAYCTFGFPQYDREQLAEAAKLHVANGFGALKSVVAVDKGGWREDAHRVQVIRDAVGPDVDIMIDANYLFNPVEAGYLCRDIEDCRITWFEEPLMQNDARALAHLRKSTRIPLAAGQMEGHRWRLREFIDHQAIDILQPNVTYCGGFTEARKAAHLAQTYNMPIANGGGWPLFNMHLLAGMMNGWIVEWHLGMVAVGETMFTDAPKPVDGWLEIPQRPGLGLTLDEDAYRDTRIKIG
;
A
#
# COMPACT_ATOMS: atom_id res chain seq x y z
N MET A 1 -10.75 -18.60 20.53
CA MET A 1 -9.49 -17.79 20.45
C MET A 1 -9.76 -16.40 20.97
N ARG A 2 -9.36 -16.08 22.19
CA ARG A 2 -9.55 -14.74 22.80
C ARG A 2 -8.25 -13.94 22.74
N ILE A 3 -8.34 -12.66 22.41
CA ILE A 3 -7.19 -11.74 22.40
C ILE A 3 -6.62 -11.65 23.81
N GLY A 4 -5.40 -12.15 24.00
CA GLY A 4 -4.67 -12.09 25.26
C GLY A 4 -3.80 -10.85 25.37
N ASN A 5 -3.03 -10.57 24.29
CA ASN A 5 -2.10 -9.45 24.25
C ASN A 5 -1.92 -8.89 22.84
N ILE A 6 -1.47 -7.63 22.77
CA ILE A 6 -0.99 -6.96 21.57
C ILE A 6 0.39 -6.40 21.88
N THR A 7 1.41 -6.84 21.15
CA THR A 7 2.76 -6.28 21.20
C THR A 7 3.01 -5.49 19.93
N ALA A 8 3.15 -4.17 20.04
CA ALA A 8 3.50 -3.32 18.93
C ALA A 8 4.91 -2.74 19.14
N SER A 9 5.73 -2.72 18.10
CA SER A 9 7.11 -2.26 18.15
C SER A 9 7.47 -1.46 16.90
N LEU A 10 8.39 -0.52 17.09
CA LEU A 10 9.02 0.22 16.00
C LEU A 10 10.21 -0.58 15.49
N HIS A 11 10.30 -0.72 14.18
CA HIS A 11 11.40 -1.37 13.50
C HIS A 11 12.03 -0.41 12.49
N GLY A 12 13.32 -0.59 12.24
CA GLY A 12 14.05 0.23 11.28
C GLY A 12 15.29 -0.47 10.78
N PHE A 13 15.63 -0.22 9.54
CA PHE A 13 16.82 -0.70 8.90
C PHE A 13 17.23 0.22 7.75
N SER A 14 18.51 0.14 7.37
CA SER A 14 19.02 0.88 6.22
C SER A 14 18.75 0.11 4.94
N ILE A 15 18.34 0.84 3.92
CA ILE A 15 18.27 0.34 2.54
C ILE A 15 19.04 1.27 1.63
N GLU A 16 19.64 0.72 0.58
CA GLU A 16 20.21 1.51 -0.51
C GLU A 16 19.12 1.81 -1.54
N ILE A 17 18.89 3.08 -1.85
CA ILE A 17 17.95 3.51 -2.88
C ILE A 17 18.75 4.09 -4.05
N PRO A 18 18.43 3.67 -5.25
CA PRO A 18 17.42 2.69 -5.64
C PRO A 18 17.85 1.25 -5.38
N LEU A 19 16.88 0.43 -4.98
CA LEU A 19 17.06 -1.02 -4.83
C LEU A 19 17.01 -1.68 -6.21
N LEU A 20 18.13 -1.68 -6.90
CA LEU A 20 18.25 -2.28 -8.23
C LEU A 20 19.18 -3.50 -8.18
N GLU A 21 18.71 -4.65 -8.66
CA GLU A 21 19.62 -5.70 -9.11
C GLU A 21 20.29 -5.21 -10.39
N GLY A 22 21.56 -4.87 -10.30
CA GLY A 22 22.30 -4.14 -11.31
C GLY A 22 22.41 -2.65 -10.93
N ARG A 23 23.63 -2.20 -10.72
CA ARG A 23 23.88 -0.80 -10.36
C ARG A 23 23.76 0.09 -11.58
N ILE A 24 23.07 1.19 -11.40
CA ILE A 24 23.24 2.38 -12.23
C ILE A 24 24.48 3.07 -11.68
N ASP A 25 25.54 3.20 -12.46
CA ASP A 25 26.80 3.76 -12.02
C ASP A 25 26.63 5.19 -11.43
N GLY A 26 27.30 5.41 -10.31
CA GLY A 26 27.30 6.70 -9.62
C GLY A 26 26.08 6.93 -8.71
N TYR A 27 25.27 5.90 -8.44
CA TYR A 27 24.06 6.02 -7.66
C TYR A 27 23.97 5.01 -6.50
N GLY A 28 23.71 5.50 -5.34
CA GLY A 28 23.43 4.75 -4.12
C GLY A 28 23.32 5.70 -2.94
N ARG A 29 22.12 5.90 -2.41
CA ARG A 29 21.88 6.64 -1.17
C ARG A 29 21.29 5.71 -0.14
N GLU A 30 21.93 5.62 1.00
CA GLU A 30 21.41 4.91 2.13
C GLU A 30 20.24 5.70 2.75
N GLU A 31 19.09 5.06 2.89
CA GLU A 31 17.93 5.61 3.57
C GLU A 31 17.48 4.72 4.72
N GLN A 32 17.10 5.36 5.83
CA GLN A 32 16.49 4.65 6.95
C GLN A 32 15.00 4.44 6.68
N LYS A 33 14.55 3.18 6.73
CA LYS A 33 13.13 2.83 6.66
C LYS A 33 12.62 2.39 8.02
N HIS A 34 11.48 2.93 8.40
CA HIS A 34 10.82 2.62 9.66
C HIS A 34 9.40 2.10 9.42
N PHE A 35 8.91 1.24 10.31
CA PHE A 35 7.53 0.74 10.27
C PHE A 35 7.10 0.24 11.66
N VAL A 36 5.80 0.11 11.86
CA VAL A 36 5.22 -0.50 13.06
C VAL A 36 4.89 -1.94 12.76
N PHE A 37 5.42 -2.86 13.56
CA PHE A 37 5.07 -4.27 13.53
C PHE A 37 4.25 -4.63 14.76
N CYS A 38 3.19 -5.39 14.55
CA CYS A 38 2.24 -5.78 15.59
C CYS A 38 2.12 -7.30 15.64
N ILE A 39 2.24 -7.86 16.85
CA ILE A 39 1.95 -9.26 17.14
C ILE A 39 0.73 -9.31 18.04
N VAL A 40 -0.31 -10.01 17.60
CA VAL A 40 -1.47 -10.35 18.43
C VAL A 40 -1.30 -11.78 18.91
N GLU A 41 -1.42 -11.98 20.22
CA GLU A 41 -1.37 -13.28 20.86
C GLU A 41 -2.71 -13.58 21.51
N THR A 42 -3.24 -14.77 21.30
CA THR A 42 -4.46 -15.24 21.95
C THR A 42 -4.15 -15.95 23.27
N GLU A 43 -5.14 -16.04 24.15
CA GLU A 43 -5.01 -16.74 25.44
C GLU A 43 -4.64 -18.23 25.29
N ASP A 44 -4.97 -18.82 24.15
CA ASP A 44 -4.70 -20.21 23.77
C ASP A 44 -3.47 -20.37 22.85
N GLY A 45 -2.65 -19.31 22.71
CA GLY A 45 -1.31 -19.36 22.14
C GLY A 45 -1.20 -19.16 20.62
N HIS A 46 -2.30 -18.81 19.91
CA HIS A 46 -2.19 -18.44 18.49
C HIS A 46 -1.53 -17.07 18.34
N ARG A 47 -0.71 -16.91 17.31
CA ARG A 47 -0.02 -15.65 16.98
C ARG A 47 -0.39 -15.21 15.56
N GLY A 48 -0.70 -13.93 15.43
CA GLY A 48 -0.88 -13.27 14.14
C GLY A 48 -0.04 -12.01 14.02
N TYR A 49 0.30 -11.65 12.81
CA TYR A 49 1.18 -10.54 12.47
C TYR A 49 0.43 -9.46 11.72
N GLY A 50 0.68 -8.21 12.10
CA GLY A 50 0.16 -7.05 11.40
C GLY A 50 1.23 -5.97 11.27
N LEU A 51 1.01 -5.05 10.34
CA LEU A 51 1.99 -4.01 10.05
C LEU A 51 1.30 -2.73 9.59
N THR A 52 1.92 -1.60 9.85
CA THR A 52 1.63 -0.32 9.19
C THR A 52 2.91 0.48 8.97
N GLY A 53 2.83 1.53 8.14
CA GLY A 53 3.98 2.33 7.76
C GLY A 53 4.52 3.23 8.88
N HIS A 54 5.50 4.05 8.52
CA HIS A 54 6.28 4.88 9.45
C HIS A 54 5.57 6.15 9.92
N PHE A 55 4.49 6.54 9.25
CA PHE A 55 3.78 7.77 9.60
C PHE A 55 3.20 7.68 11.01
N LEU A 56 3.53 8.64 11.87
CA LEU A 56 3.05 8.68 13.24
C LEU A 56 3.33 7.39 14.04
N ALA A 57 4.37 6.64 13.70
CA ALA A 57 4.66 5.29 14.21
C ALA A 57 4.61 5.22 15.74
N LYS A 58 5.23 6.16 16.46
CA LYS A 58 5.19 6.19 17.93
C LYS A 58 3.76 6.36 18.45
N SER A 59 2.97 7.24 17.80
CA SER A 59 1.56 7.45 18.19
C SER A 59 0.70 6.22 17.92
N VAL A 60 0.97 5.49 16.85
CA VAL A 60 0.28 4.22 16.54
C VAL A 60 0.57 3.17 17.60
N ILE A 61 1.81 3.04 18.04
CA ILE A 61 2.21 2.08 19.09
C ILE A 61 1.51 2.42 20.41
N VAL A 62 1.51 3.70 20.81
CA VAL A 62 0.79 4.16 22.00
C VAL A 62 -0.72 3.89 21.85
N ALA A 63 -1.29 4.19 20.68
CA ALA A 63 -2.70 3.92 20.42
C ALA A 63 -3.05 2.44 20.58
N LEU A 64 -2.21 1.54 20.08
CA LEU A 64 -2.41 0.08 20.22
C LEU A 64 -2.36 -0.36 21.68
N HIS A 65 -1.36 0.08 22.45
CA HIS A 65 -1.16 -0.37 23.83
C HIS A 65 -2.13 0.28 24.83
N GLU A 66 -2.29 1.61 24.75
CA GLU A 66 -3.01 2.37 25.78
C GLU A 66 -4.51 2.50 25.49
N HIS A 67 -4.92 2.43 24.21
CA HIS A 67 -6.30 2.70 23.82
C HIS A 67 -7.01 1.50 23.19
N VAL A 68 -6.34 0.73 22.33
CA VAL A 68 -6.97 -0.37 21.60
C VAL A 68 -6.97 -1.65 22.42
N LEU A 69 -5.81 -2.08 22.94
CA LEU A 69 -5.69 -3.33 23.72
C LEU A 69 -6.66 -3.41 24.90
N PRO A 70 -6.83 -2.38 25.75
CA PRO A 70 -7.78 -2.44 26.87
C PRO A 70 -9.23 -2.65 26.41
N LEU A 71 -9.58 -2.18 25.21
CA LEU A 71 -10.92 -2.34 24.65
C LEU A 71 -11.17 -3.74 24.12
N VAL A 72 -10.15 -4.38 23.51
CA VAL A 72 -10.35 -5.62 22.74
C VAL A 72 -9.87 -6.87 23.46
N LYS A 73 -9.12 -6.75 24.55
CA LYS A 73 -8.65 -7.87 25.35
C LYS A 73 -9.82 -8.77 25.78
N GLY A 74 -9.65 -10.07 25.63
CA GLY A 74 -10.66 -11.09 25.91
C GLY A 74 -11.77 -11.22 24.84
N MET A 75 -11.78 -10.40 23.79
CA MET A 75 -12.71 -10.58 22.66
C MET A 75 -12.24 -11.73 21.77
N ASP A 76 -13.19 -12.42 21.12
CA ASP A 76 -12.85 -13.45 20.15
C ASP A 76 -12.28 -12.79 18.88
N VAL A 77 -11.13 -13.30 18.37
CA VAL A 77 -10.45 -12.78 17.19
C VAL A 77 -11.32 -12.82 15.92
N ARG A 78 -12.32 -13.70 15.89
CA ARG A 78 -13.25 -13.86 14.76
C ARG A 78 -14.34 -12.79 14.71
N ASP A 79 -14.56 -12.08 15.81
CA ASP A 79 -15.58 -11.03 15.95
C ASP A 79 -15.09 -9.68 15.39
N VAL A 80 -14.45 -9.67 14.20
CA VAL A 80 -13.79 -8.48 13.63
C VAL A 80 -14.71 -7.26 13.56
N GLU A 81 -15.96 -7.43 13.12
CA GLU A 81 -16.92 -6.32 13.06
C GLU A 81 -17.24 -5.75 14.45
N LYS A 82 -17.38 -6.60 15.46
CA LYS A 82 -17.63 -6.19 16.84
C LYS A 82 -16.41 -5.49 17.46
N ILE A 83 -15.20 -5.96 17.12
CA ILE A 83 -13.94 -5.33 17.55
C ILE A 83 -13.85 -3.93 16.95
N HIS A 84 -14.00 -3.77 15.64
CA HIS A 84 -14.02 -2.47 14.98
C HIS A 84 -15.08 -1.53 15.56
N GLN A 85 -16.30 -2.01 15.72
CA GLN A 85 -17.40 -1.22 16.30
C GLN A 85 -17.09 -0.75 17.72
N LYS A 86 -16.49 -1.62 18.56
CA LYS A 86 -16.15 -1.29 19.94
C LYS A 86 -15.07 -0.21 20.02
N VAL A 87 -13.99 -0.39 19.26
CA VAL A 87 -12.91 0.62 19.18
C VAL A 87 -13.45 1.96 18.67
N TRP A 88 -14.25 1.91 17.65
CA TRP A 88 -14.88 3.06 17.04
C TRP A 88 -15.74 3.86 18.01
N LYS A 89 -16.67 3.19 18.71
CA LYS A 89 -17.54 3.83 19.68
C LYS A 89 -16.76 4.45 20.84
N ALA A 90 -15.69 3.77 21.30
CA ALA A 90 -14.87 4.23 22.41
C ALA A 90 -13.97 5.42 22.05
N LEU A 91 -13.34 5.38 20.86
CA LEU A 91 -12.37 6.38 20.44
C LEU A 91 -12.97 7.51 19.59
N ASN A 92 -14.27 7.52 19.47
CA ASN A 92 -15.03 8.50 18.69
C ASN A 92 -14.98 8.28 17.17
N PRO A 93 -16.11 8.44 16.45
CA PRO A 93 -16.17 8.33 14.99
C PRO A 93 -15.22 9.26 14.22
N ARG A 94 -14.69 10.32 14.86
CA ARG A 94 -13.71 11.23 14.25
C ARG A 94 -12.35 10.58 13.98
N ALA A 95 -12.05 9.44 14.63
CA ALA A 95 -10.81 8.69 14.44
C ALA A 95 -10.83 7.80 13.17
N MET A 96 -11.53 8.21 12.12
CA MET A 96 -11.70 7.43 10.88
C MET A 96 -10.46 7.41 9.98
N THR A 97 -9.47 8.25 10.23
CA THR A 97 -8.24 8.34 9.45
C THR A 97 -7.03 8.61 10.34
N GLY A 98 -5.83 8.40 9.84
CA GLY A 98 -4.59 8.66 10.57
C GLY A 98 -4.29 7.59 11.63
N THR A 99 -3.82 8.01 12.82
CA THR A 99 -3.26 7.11 13.85
C THR A 99 -4.16 5.93 14.22
N ILE A 100 -5.47 6.16 14.39
CA ILE A 100 -6.38 5.09 14.82
C ILE A 100 -6.69 4.11 13.68
N SER A 101 -6.84 4.59 12.45
CA SER A 101 -7.02 3.68 11.30
C SER A 101 -5.77 2.82 11.07
N MET A 102 -4.57 3.37 11.26
CA MET A 102 -3.31 2.62 11.18
C MET A 102 -3.18 1.59 12.33
N ALA A 103 -3.55 1.95 13.55
CA ALA A 103 -3.58 1.02 14.68
C ALA A 103 -4.58 -0.11 14.44
N LEU A 104 -5.78 0.21 13.93
CA LEU A 104 -6.77 -0.81 13.56
C LEU A 104 -6.29 -1.67 12.40
N SER A 105 -5.55 -1.12 11.43
CA SER A 105 -4.94 -1.91 10.36
C SER A 105 -3.98 -2.96 10.90
N CYS A 106 -3.07 -2.56 11.79
CA CYS A 106 -2.15 -3.51 12.45
C CYS A 106 -2.90 -4.64 13.16
N LEU A 107 -3.89 -4.27 13.97
CA LEU A 107 -4.71 -5.25 14.70
C LEU A 107 -5.46 -6.17 13.73
N ASP A 108 -6.20 -5.62 12.81
CA ASP A 108 -7.08 -6.35 11.90
C ASP A 108 -6.31 -7.33 11.01
N ILE A 109 -5.18 -6.91 10.45
CA ILE A 109 -4.31 -7.80 9.65
C ILE A 109 -3.88 -9.01 10.49
N ALA A 110 -3.47 -8.79 11.74
CA ALA A 110 -3.08 -9.88 12.65
C ALA A 110 -4.27 -10.79 13.00
N LEU A 111 -5.48 -10.25 13.16
CA LEU A 111 -6.68 -11.06 13.39
C LEU A 111 -7.01 -11.95 12.18
N TRP A 112 -6.92 -11.39 10.97
CA TRP A 112 -7.13 -12.16 9.74
C TRP A 112 -6.05 -13.24 9.54
N ASP A 113 -4.81 -12.97 9.95
CA ASP A 113 -3.73 -13.97 9.94
C ASP A 113 -4.05 -15.15 10.89
N ILE A 114 -4.49 -14.84 12.13
CA ILE A 114 -4.92 -15.89 13.08
C ILE A 114 -6.11 -16.68 12.52
N MET A 115 -7.14 -16.00 12.01
CA MET A 115 -8.32 -16.67 11.44
C MET A 115 -7.95 -17.58 10.28
N GLY A 116 -7.03 -17.16 9.42
CA GLY A 116 -6.53 -17.97 8.32
C GLY A 116 -5.78 -19.20 8.80
N LYS A 117 -4.93 -19.06 9.83
CA LYS A 117 -4.20 -20.17 10.47
C LYS A 117 -5.17 -21.17 11.11
N ASP A 118 -6.17 -20.70 11.85
CA ASP A 118 -7.19 -21.54 12.48
C ASP A 118 -8.04 -22.29 11.43
N ALA A 119 -8.44 -21.61 10.36
CA ALA A 119 -9.23 -22.22 9.29
C ALA A 119 -8.42 -23.08 8.30
N ASN A 120 -7.11 -23.14 8.45
CA ASN A 120 -6.17 -23.73 7.49
C ASN A 120 -6.38 -23.20 6.05
N ARG A 121 -6.52 -21.85 5.92
CA ARG A 121 -6.74 -21.11 4.69
C ARG A 121 -5.85 -19.88 4.63
N SER A 122 -5.42 -19.49 3.43
CA SER A 122 -4.79 -18.18 3.26
C SER A 122 -5.81 -17.07 3.44
N VAL A 123 -5.32 -15.84 3.77
CA VAL A 123 -6.21 -14.68 3.87
C VAL A 123 -6.93 -14.40 2.56
N ALA A 124 -6.28 -14.56 1.41
CA ALA A 124 -6.93 -14.43 0.10
C ALA A 124 -8.10 -15.41 -0.07
N GLN A 125 -7.93 -16.65 0.39
CA GLN A 125 -8.99 -17.66 0.36
C GLN A 125 -10.17 -17.29 1.28
N LEU A 126 -9.91 -16.71 2.45
CA LEU A 126 -10.97 -16.23 3.34
C LEU A 126 -11.72 -15.01 2.76
N LEU A 127 -11.05 -14.20 1.94
CA LEU A 127 -11.64 -13.04 1.27
C LEU A 127 -12.47 -13.39 0.03
N GLY A 128 -12.32 -14.60 -0.53
CA GLY A 128 -13.11 -15.06 -1.67
C GLY A 128 -12.32 -15.74 -2.79
N ASN A 129 -10.98 -15.64 -2.77
CA ASN A 129 -10.06 -16.35 -3.69
C ASN A 129 -10.42 -16.18 -5.18
N ALA A 130 -10.56 -14.94 -5.63
CA ALA A 130 -10.93 -14.68 -7.03
C ALA A 130 -9.80 -15.07 -8.02
N ARG A 131 -8.54 -15.15 -7.54
CA ARG A 131 -7.37 -15.57 -8.33
C ARG A 131 -6.22 -16.04 -7.45
N ASP A 132 -5.30 -16.83 -8.03
CA ASP A 132 -4.15 -17.40 -7.32
C ASP A 132 -2.87 -16.54 -7.43
N ARG A 133 -2.87 -15.57 -8.35
CA ARG A 133 -1.78 -14.61 -8.55
C ARG A 133 -2.32 -13.25 -8.95
N VAL A 134 -1.54 -12.20 -8.74
CA VAL A 134 -1.87 -10.84 -9.15
C VAL A 134 -0.73 -10.25 -9.98
N PRO A 135 -1.01 -9.45 -11.01
CA PRO A 135 0.05 -8.71 -11.70
C PRO A 135 0.65 -7.68 -10.74
N ALA A 136 1.94 -7.38 -10.92
CA ALA A 136 2.66 -6.40 -10.13
C ALA A 136 3.23 -5.29 -11.01
N TYR A 137 3.16 -4.05 -10.54
CA TYR A 137 3.88 -2.92 -11.14
C TYR A 137 5.02 -2.48 -10.23
N CYS A 138 6.15 -2.07 -10.83
CA CYS A 138 7.30 -1.60 -10.07
C CYS A 138 7.24 -0.09 -9.85
N THR A 139 7.28 0.35 -8.58
CA THR A 139 7.41 1.76 -8.23
C THR A 139 8.87 2.15 -8.12
N PHE A 140 9.28 3.08 -8.98
CA PHE A 140 10.63 3.59 -9.11
C PHE A 140 10.59 5.11 -9.41
N GLY A 141 11.69 5.67 -9.94
CA GLY A 141 11.70 7.06 -10.42
C GLY A 141 11.69 8.08 -9.30
N PHE A 142 12.37 7.76 -8.19
CA PHE A 142 12.53 8.67 -7.05
C PHE A 142 13.23 9.97 -7.44
N PRO A 143 13.13 11.05 -6.62
CA PRO A 143 13.66 12.39 -6.93
C PRO A 143 15.15 12.41 -7.26
N GLN A 144 15.86 11.41 -6.80
CA GLN A 144 17.32 11.32 -6.93
C GLN A 144 17.81 11.01 -8.35
N TYR A 145 16.97 10.39 -9.20
CA TYR A 145 17.35 10.08 -10.56
C TYR A 145 17.39 11.32 -11.46
N ASP A 146 18.48 11.49 -12.22
CA ASP A 146 18.43 12.33 -13.40
C ASP A 146 17.67 11.61 -14.55
N ARG A 147 17.54 12.28 -15.70
CA ARG A 147 16.76 11.73 -16.82
C ARG A 147 17.38 10.48 -17.44
N GLU A 148 18.72 10.39 -17.50
CA GLU A 148 19.43 9.24 -18.05
C GLU A 148 19.28 8.04 -17.13
N GLN A 149 19.54 8.22 -15.84
CA GLN A 149 19.36 7.21 -14.81
C GLN A 149 17.92 6.70 -14.77
N LEU A 150 16.94 7.60 -14.95
CA LEU A 150 15.52 7.25 -14.98
C LEU A 150 15.19 6.33 -16.16
N ALA A 151 15.75 6.62 -17.35
CA ALA A 151 15.61 5.79 -18.54
C ALA A 151 16.26 4.40 -18.36
N GLU A 152 17.45 4.36 -17.76
CA GLU A 152 18.16 3.11 -17.48
C GLU A 152 17.41 2.26 -16.46
N ALA A 153 16.94 2.86 -15.37
CA ALA A 153 16.14 2.19 -14.36
C ALA A 153 14.86 1.60 -14.94
N ALA A 154 14.16 2.36 -15.78
CA ALA A 154 12.95 1.89 -16.45
C ALA A 154 13.22 0.64 -17.30
N LYS A 155 14.27 0.67 -18.13
CA LYS A 155 14.70 -0.49 -18.94
C LYS A 155 15.06 -1.70 -18.09
N LEU A 156 15.77 -1.47 -16.97
CA LEU A 156 16.17 -2.53 -16.05
C LEU A 156 14.96 -3.23 -15.43
N HIS A 157 13.95 -2.47 -14.97
CA HIS A 157 12.73 -3.07 -14.41
C HIS A 157 11.93 -3.85 -15.45
N VAL A 158 11.87 -3.38 -16.69
CA VAL A 158 11.27 -4.13 -17.81
C VAL A 158 12.05 -5.42 -18.10
N ALA A 159 13.38 -5.35 -18.10
CA ALA A 159 14.23 -6.54 -18.26
C ALA A 159 14.06 -7.56 -17.11
N ASN A 160 13.70 -7.10 -15.91
CA ASN A 160 13.36 -7.93 -14.76
C ASN A 160 11.91 -8.46 -14.80
N GLY A 161 11.22 -8.30 -15.93
CA GLY A 161 9.90 -8.89 -16.18
C GLY A 161 8.70 -8.01 -15.83
N PHE A 162 8.89 -6.76 -15.39
CA PHE A 162 7.75 -5.86 -15.12
C PHE A 162 7.17 -5.28 -16.42
N GLY A 163 5.92 -5.57 -16.69
CA GLY A 163 5.16 -4.96 -17.79
C GLY A 163 4.48 -3.63 -17.41
N ALA A 164 4.61 -3.20 -16.16
CA ALA A 164 4.00 -2.00 -15.62
C ALA A 164 4.94 -1.29 -14.64
N LEU A 165 5.07 0.02 -14.76
CA LEU A 165 5.99 0.86 -14.00
C LEU A 165 5.27 2.07 -13.43
N LYS A 166 5.60 2.52 -12.22
CA LYS A 166 5.10 3.77 -11.64
C LYS A 166 6.26 4.68 -11.26
N SER A 167 6.24 5.91 -11.76
CA SER A 167 7.21 6.95 -11.45
C SER A 167 6.62 8.04 -10.55
N VAL A 168 7.42 8.50 -9.59
CA VAL A 168 7.03 9.63 -8.74
C VAL A 168 7.19 10.93 -9.51
N VAL A 169 6.22 11.82 -9.43
CA VAL A 169 6.21 13.18 -9.98
C VAL A 169 6.00 14.20 -8.87
N ALA A 170 6.04 15.49 -9.17
CA ALA A 170 6.00 16.60 -8.20
C ALA A 170 7.21 16.63 -7.24
N VAL A 171 8.34 16.08 -7.63
CA VAL A 171 9.52 15.91 -6.78
C VAL A 171 10.74 16.72 -7.23
N ASP A 172 10.73 17.21 -8.46
CA ASP A 172 11.82 18.02 -9.00
C ASP A 172 11.58 19.53 -8.83
N LYS A 173 12.68 20.30 -8.68
CA LYS A 173 12.63 21.77 -8.56
C LYS A 173 12.13 22.46 -9.84
N GLY A 174 12.20 21.80 -10.98
CA GLY A 174 11.66 22.27 -12.26
C GLY A 174 10.13 22.20 -12.33
N GLY A 175 9.50 21.57 -11.32
CA GLY A 175 8.06 21.42 -11.21
C GLY A 175 7.46 20.56 -12.31
N TRP A 176 6.16 20.73 -12.57
CA TRP A 176 5.41 19.92 -13.54
C TRP A 176 6.02 19.84 -14.94
N ARG A 177 6.79 20.87 -15.36
CA ARG A 177 7.47 20.86 -16.67
C ARG A 177 8.59 19.84 -16.72
N GLU A 178 9.38 19.75 -15.65
CA GLU A 178 10.41 18.73 -15.53
C GLU A 178 9.80 17.34 -15.39
N ASP A 179 8.70 17.23 -14.62
CA ASP A 179 7.97 15.96 -14.52
C ASP A 179 7.45 15.48 -15.87
N ALA A 180 6.94 16.38 -16.73
CA ALA A 180 6.53 16.03 -18.10
C ALA A 180 7.71 15.46 -18.92
N HIS A 181 8.88 16.07 -18.84
CA HIS A 181 10.07 15.55 -19.51
C HIS A 181 10.51 14.19 -18.94
N ARG A 182 10.46 14.01 -17.63
CA ARG A 182 10.79 12.75 -16.95
C ARG A 182 9.86 11.61 -17.42
N VAL A 183 8.57 11.89 -17.50
CA VAL A 183 7.57 10.91 -18.00
C VAL A 183 7.82 10.57 -19.48
N GLN A 184 8.12 11.55 -20.32
CA GLN A 184 8.44 11.31 -21.72
C GLN A 184 9.69 10.44 -21.88
N VAL A 185 10.74 10.72 -21.10
CA VAL A 185 11.98 9.92 -21.11
C VAL A 185 11.72 8.47 -20.73
N ILE A 186 10.86 8.20 -19.75
CA ILE A 186 10.47 6.83 -19.42
C ILE A 186 9.73 6.18 -20.61
N ARG A 187 8.75 6.86 -21.19
CA ARG A 187 7.99 6.34 -22.33
C ARG A 187 8.88 6.01 -23.52
N ASP A 188 9.82 6.91 -23.85
CA ASP A 188 10.76 6.71 -24.95
C ASP A 188 11.70 5.51 -24.67
N ALA A 189 12.07 5.32 -23.41
CA ALA A 189 12.98 4.25 -23.00
C ALA A 189 12.36 2.86 -23.04
N VAL A 190 11.08 2.72 -22.68
CA VAL A 190 10.40 1.41 -22.52
C VAL A 190 9.45 1.07 -23.68
N GLY A 191 9.20 2.02 -24.59
CA GLY A 191 8.32 1.82 -25.75
C GLY A 191 6.82 1.84 -25.41
N PRO A 192 5.95 1.53 -26.37
CA PRO A 192 4.52 1.74 -26.26
C PRO A 192 3.75 0.68 -25.45
N ASP A 193 4.33 -0.48 -25.22
CA ASP A 193 3.62 -1.66 -24.70
C ASP A 193 3.72 -1.81 -23.17
N VAL A 194 4.57 -1.01 -22.52
CA VAL A 194 4.70 -0.97 -21.06
C VAL A 194 3.68 0.00 -20.46
N ASP A 195 2.92 -0.45 -19.49
CA ASP A 195 2.01 0.40 -18.73
C ASP A 195 2.83 1.37 -17.84
N ILE A 196 2.53 2.67 -17.95
CA ILE A 196 3.18 3.70 -17.13
C ILE A 196 2.12 4.36 -16.27
N MET A 197 2.38 4.38 -14.96
CA MET A 197 1.63 5.13 -13.96
C MET A 197 2.51 6.24 -13.40
N ILE A 198 1.89 7.31 -12.91
CA ILE A 198 2.56 8.39 -12.21
C ILE A 198 1.89 8.67 -10.87
N ASP A 199 2.67 9.08 -9.87
CA ASP A 199 2.20 9.36 -8.51
C ASP A 199 2.73 10.71 -8.03
N ALA A 200 1.84 11.63 -7.69
CA ALA A 200 2.22 12.96 -7.18
C ALA A 200 2.19 13.06 -5.64
N ASN A 201 1.78 12.02 -4.93
CA ASN A 201 1.72 12.03 -3.46
C ASN A 201 1.09 13.33 -2.90
N TYR A 202 -0.06 13.76 -3.46
CA TYR A 202 -0.85 14.94 -3.05
C TYR A 202 -0.18 16.31 -3.27
N LEU A 203 0.87 16.42 -4.09
CA LEU A 203 1.73 17.61 -4.09
C LEU A 203 1.35 18.69 -5.10
N PHE A 204 0.53 18.40 -6.12
CA PHE A 204 0.11 19.42 -7.07
C PHE A 204 -1.12 20.21 -6.62
N ASN A 205 -1.20 21.44 -7.07
CA ASN A 205 -2.45 22.16 -7.16
C ASN A 205 -3.21 21.77 -8.46
N PRO A 206 -4.52 22.07 -8.57
CA PRO A 206 -5.31 21.67 -9.74
C PRO A 206 -4.81 22.22 -11.08
N VAL A 207 -4.15 23.39 -11.08
CA VAL A 207 -3.65 24.05 -12.31
C VAL A 207 -2.41 23.31 -12.81
N GLU A 208 -1.46 23.02 -11.92
CA GLU A 208 -0.23 22.29 -12.25
C GLU A 208 -0.52 20.85 -12.71
N ALA A 209 -1.40 20.15 -11.98
CA ALA A 209 -1.85 18.82 -12.37
C ALA A 209 -2.49 18.81 -13.78
N GLY A 210 -3.33 19.82 -14.09
CA GLY A 210 -3.93 19.98 -15.40
C GLY A 210 -2.91 20.28 -16.50
N TYR A 211 -1.86 21.04 -16.19
CA TYR A 211 -0.78 21.28 -17.15
C TYR A 211 0.03 20.02 -17.41
N LEU A 212 0.40 19.29 -16.37
CA LEU A 212 1.09 18.01 -16.51
C LEU A 212 0.27 17.04 -17.37
N CYS A 213 -0.99 16.81 -17.01
CA CYS A 213 -1.87 15.90 -17.76
C CYS A 213 -1.91 16.21 -19.27
N ARG A 214 -1.98 17.50 -19.63
CA ARG A 214 -2.00 17.93 -21.03
C ARG A 214 -0.67 17.64 -21.74
N ASP A 215 0.45 17.93 -21.06
CA ASP A 215 1.78 17.84 -21.68
C ASP A 215 2.24 16.37 -21.83
N ILE A 216 1.65 15.42 -21.08
CA ILE A 216 1.97 13.98 -21.14
C ILE A 216 0.83 13.13 -21.77
N GLU A 217 -0.16 13.75 -22.40
CA GLU A 217 -1.33 13.01 -22.94
C GLU A 217 -0.90 11.92 -23.93
N ASP A 218 0.09 12.21 -24.79
CA ASP A 218 0.62 11.28 -25.77
C ASP A 218 1.48 10.15 -25.14
N CYS A 219 1.86 10.28 -23.88
CA CYS A 219 2.59 9.23 -23.15
C CYS A 219 1.70 8.04 -22.76
N ARG A 220 0.39 8.11 -22.98
CA ARG A 220 -0.57 7.02 -22.68
C ARG A 220 -0.42 6.48 -21.26
N ILE A 221 -0.61 7.37 -20.27
CA ILE A 221 -0.50 7.04 -18.85
C ILE A 221 -1.69 6.19 -18.40
N THR A 222 -1.41 5.07 -17.76
CA THR A 222 -2.42 4.12 -17.27
C THR A 222 -3.26 4.71 -16.16
N TRP A 223 -2.64 5.42 -15.19
CA TRP A 223 -3.31 6.31 -14.24
C TRP A 223 -2.37 7.35 -13.64
N PHE A 224 -2.98 8.43 -13.16
CA PHE A 224 -2.34 9.45 -12.34
C PHE A 224 -2.83 9.30 -10.89
N GLU A 225 -1.92 8.90 -10.00
CA GLU A 225 -2.17 8.61 -8.60
C GLU A 225 -2.04 9.87 -7.76
N GLU A 226 -3.02 10.10 -6.89
CA GLU A 226 -3.06 11.18 -5.90
C GLU A 226 -2.52 12.53 -6.39
N PRO A 227 -3.06 13.06 -7.50
CA PRO A 227 -2.51 14.26 -8.11
C PRO A 227 -2.62 15.50 -7.22
N LEU A 228 -3.69 15.63 -6.43
CA LEU A 228 -4.04 16.89 -5.78
C LEU A 228 -3.86 16.87 -4.26
N MET A 229 -3.42 17.99 -3.74
CA MET A 229 -3.26 18.22 -2.31
C MET A 229 -4.51 17.79 -1.52
N GLN A 230 -4.29 17.04 -0.45
CA GLN A 230 -5.31 16.53 0.48
C GLN A 230 -6.37 15.60 -0.14
N ASN A 231 -6.18 15.13 -1.37
CA ASN A 231 -7.19 14.31 -2.04
C ASN A 231 -8.60 14.92 -2.03
N ASP A 232 -8.70 16.23 -2.30
CA ASP A 232 -10.00 16.89 -2.40
C ASP A 232 -10.84 16.26 -3.50
N ALA A 233 -11.87 15.51 -3.12
CA ALA A 233 -12.69 14.74 -4.05
C ALA A 233 -13.40 15.61 -5.09
N ARG A 234 -13.74 16.87 -4.76
CA ARG A 234 -14.36 17.79 -5.72
C ARG A 234 -13.35 18.31 -6.74
N ALA A 235 -12.15 18.66 -6.27
CA ALA A 235 -11.08 19.10 -7.16
C ALA A 235 -10.63 17.95 -8.08
N LEU A 236 -10.49 16.74 -7.55
CA LEU A 236 -10.22 15.52 -8.33
C LEU A 236 -11.30 15.27 -9.40
N ALA A 237 -12.59 15.41 -9.05
CA ALA A 237 -13.68 15.26 -9.98
C ALA A 237 -13.64 16.31 -11.13
N HIS A 238 -13.13 17.51 -10.87
CA HIS A 238 -12.91 18.52 -11.91
C HIS A 238 -11.71 18.14 -12.79
N LEU A 239 -10.60 17.74 -12.22
CA LEU A 239 -9.42 17.29 -12.96
C LEU A 239 -9.77 16.09 -13.85
N ARG A 240 -10.47 15.09 -13.31
CA ARG A 240 -10.92 13.90 -14.06
C ARG A 240 -11.71 14.23 -15.31
N LYS A 241 -12.56 15.28 -15.28
CA LYS A 241 -13.34 15.73 -16.43
C LYS A 241 -12.52 16.47 -17.47
N SER A 242 -11.34 16.99 -17.12
CA SER A 242 -10.48 17.80 -17.98
C SER A 242 -9.28 17.04 -18.56
N THR A 243 -9.10 15.78 -18.18
CA THR A 243 -8.02 14.91 -18.69
C THR A 243 -8.58 13.59 -19.22
N ARG A 244 -7.82 12.94 -20.13
CA ARG A 244 -8.06 11.56 -20.56
C ARG A 244 -7.31 10.53 -19.74
N ILE A 245 -6.39 10.98 -18.87
CA ILE A 245 -5.62 10.11 -17.99
C ILE A 245 -6.54 9.67 -16.85
N PRO A 246 -6.74 8.36 -16.62
CA PRO A 246 -7.49 7.87 -15.48
C PRO A 246 -6.87 8.33 -14.16
N LEU A 247 -7.68 8.65 -13.17
CA LEU A 247 -7.21 9.04 -11.84
C LEU A 247 -7.35 7.90 -10.84
N ALA A 248 -6.36 7.75 -9.97
CA ALA A 248 -6.37 6.81 -8.86
C ALA A 248 -6.11 7.53 -7.53
N ALA A 249 -6.76 7.10 -6.45
CA ALA A 249 -6.53 7.64 -5.11
C ALA A 249 -7.03 6.72 -4.01
N GLY A 250 -6.57 6.99 -2.77
CA GLY A 250 -7.07 6.35 -1.58
C GLY A 250 -6.04 5.57 -0.78
N GLN A 251 -4.78 5.54 -1.22
CA GLN A 251 -3.73 4.71 -0.61
C GLN A 251 -3.48 4.99 0.89
N MET A 252 -3.68 6.23 1.33
CA MET A 252 -3.45 6.65 2.72
C MET A 252 -4.75 6.94 3.48
N GLU A 253 -5.91 6.76 2.84
CA GLU A 253 -7.19 7.10 3.45
C GLU A 253 -7.64 6.06 4.47
N GLY A 254 -8.19 6.54 5.58
CA GLY A 254 -8.75 5.69 6.62
C GLY A 254 -10.21 5.38 6.38
N HIS A 255 -10.56 4.10 6.51
CA HIS A 255 -11.92 3.57 6.46
C HIS A 255 -12.74 3.86 5.19
N ARG A 256 -13.76 3.04 4.97
CA ARG A 256 -14.67 3.13 3.83
C ARG A 256 -15.37 4.47 3.63
N TRP A 257 -15.54 5.28 4.68
CA TRP A 257 -16.24 6.57 4.54
C TRP A 257 -15.44 7.60 3.76
N ARG A 258 -14.11 7.66 3.98
CA ARG A 258 -13.22 8.50 3.18
C ARG A 258 -13.13 7.98 1.75
N LEU A 259 -12.97 6.67 1.59
CA LEU A 259 -12.90 6.02 0.28
C LEU A 259 -14.20 6.18 -0.52
N ARG A 260 -15.37 6.18 0.17
CA ARG A 260 -16.67 6.45 -0.45
C ARG A 260 -16.77 7.86 -1.05
N GLU A 261 -16.18 8.86 -0.44
CA GLU A 261 -16.23 10.24 -0.95
C GLU A 261 -15.72 10.36 -2.38
N PHE A 262 -14.67 9.60 -2.74
CA PHE A 262 -14.18 9.58 -4.12
C PHE A 262 -15.21 9.03 -5.11
N ILE A 263 -15.93 8.00 -4.70
CA ILE A 263 -16.98 7.38 -5.53
C ILE A 263 -18.18 8.31 -5.66
N ASP A 264 -18.68 8.86 -4.54
CA ASP A 264 -19.85 9.76 -4.50
C ASP A 264 -19.63 10.99 -5.37
N HIS A 265 -18.40 11.53 -5.43
CA HIS A 265 -18.04 12.68 -6.25
C HIS A 265 -17.60 12.31 -7.67
N GLN A 266 -17.55 11.02 -8.02
CA GLN A 266 -16.99 10.55 -9.31
C GLN A 266 -15.58 11.10 -9.54
N ALA A 267 -14.76 11.09 -8.51
CA ALA A 267 -13.46 11.76 -8.47
C ALA A 267 -12.33 10.95 -9.10
N ILE A 268 -12.49 9.62 -9.18
CA ILE A 268 -11.46 8.68 -9.60
C ILE A 268 -12.01 7.59 -10.51
N ASP A 269 -11.11 6.87 -11.17
CA ASP A 269 -11.38 5.70 -12.01
C ASP A 269 -10.92 4.39 -11.35
N ILE A 270 -9.93 4.47 -10.46
CA ILE A 270 -9.35 3.34 -9.72
C ILE A 270 -9.32 3.69 -8.23
N LEU A 271 -9.90 2.84 -7.38
CA LEU A 271 -9.81 3.00 -5.93
C LEU A 271 -8.62 2.22 -5.37
N GLN A 272 -7.88 2.83 -4.43
CA GLN A 272 -6.68 2.24 -3.87
C GLN A 272 -6.77 2.01 -2.34
N PRO A 273 -7.63 1.08 -1.86
CA PRO A 273 -7.70 0.76 -0.44
C PRO A 273 -6.47 -0.02 -0.01
N ASN A 274 -5.60 0.58 0.81
CA ASN A 274 -4.42 -0.09 1.33
C ASN A 274 -4.72 -0.66 2.73
N VAL A 275 -4.60 -1.98 2.87
CA VAL A 275 -4.92 -2.70 4.12
C VAL A 275 -4.08 -2.24 5.32
N THR A 276 -2.89 -1.69 5.08
CA THR A 276 -2.01 -1.21 6.17
C THR A 276 -2.38 0.17 6.70
N TYR A 277 -3.29 0.90 6.03
CA TYR A 277 -3.70 2.25 6.42
C TYR A 277 -5.20 2.42 6.64
N CYS A 278 -6.03 1.70 5.88
CA CYS A 278 -7.48 1.96 5.85
C CYS A 278 -8.31 1.28 6.96
N GLY A 279 -7.69 0.57 7.89
CA GLY A 279 -8.38 -0.22 8.91
C GLY A 279 -8.37 -1.71 8.64
N GLY A 280 -7.37 -2.21 7.92
CA GLY A 280 -7.14 -3.63 7.65
C GLY A 280 -8.00 -4.23 6.55
N PHE A 281 -7.97 -5.55 6.46
CA PHE A 281 -8.77 -6.31 5.49
C PHE A 281 -10.27 -6.10 5.66
N THR A 282 -10.74 -5.95 6.90
CA THR A 282 -12.17 -5.76 7.20
C THR A 282 -12.71 -4.50 6.55
N GLU A 283 -12.02 -3.37 6.61
CA GLU A 283 -12.45 -2.13 5.97
C GLU A 283 -12.13 -2.09 4.48
N ALA A 284 -10.95 -2.58 4.08
CA ALA A 284 -10.56 -2.64 2.66
C ALA A 284 -11.53 -3.49 1.83
N ARG A 285 -12.00 -4.63 2.36
CA ARG A 285 -13.02 -5.47 1.71
C ARG A 285 -14.34 -4.73 1.49
N LYS A 286 -14.79 -3.93 2.46
CA LYS A 286 -16.01 -3.12 2.33
C LYS A 286 -15.86 -2.06 1.24
N ALA A 287 -14.70 -1.40 1.19
CA ALA A 287 -14.38 -0.44 0.15
C ALA A 287 -14.31 -1.11 -1.24
N ALA A 288 -13.71 -2.30 -1.33
CA ALA A 288 -13.63 -3.08 -2.56
C ALA A 288 -15.04 -3.46 -3.08
N HIS A 289 -15.92 -3.94 -2.21
CA HIS A 289 -17.31 -4.25 -2.59
C HIS A 289 -18.10 -3.01 -3.01
N LEU A 290 -17.88 -1.87 -2.34
CA LEU A 290 -18.49 -0.61 -2.76
C LEU A 290 -18.02 -0.22 -4.17
N ALA A 291 -16.72 -0.21 -4.43
CA ALA A 291 -16.15 0.08 -5.76
C ALA A 291 -16.70 -0.90 -6.82
N GLN A 292 -16.81 -2.18 -6.48
CA GLN A 292 -17.33 -3.22 -7.37
C GLN A 292 -18.75 -2.93 -7.87
N THR A 293 -19.63 -2.36 -7.03
CA THR A 293 -21.00 -1.99 -7.44
C THR A 293 -21.04 -0.88 -8.49
N TYR A 294 -19.95 -0.12 -8.63
CA TYR A 294 -19.75 0.92 -9.65
C TYR A 294 -18.88 0.43 -10.82
N ASN A 295 -18.61 -0.87 -10.94
CA ASN A 295 -17.69 -1.47 -11.91
C ASN A 295 -16.26 -0.85 -11.85
N MET A 296 -15.87 -0.35 -10.70
CA MET A 296 -14.57 0.29 -10.47
C MET A 296 -13.56 -0.77 -10.00
N PRO A 297 -12.40 -0.88 -10.64
CA PRO A 297 -11.32 -1.74 -10.16
C PRO A 297 -10.70 -1.17 -8.88
N ILE A 298 -10.11 -2.06 -8.09
CA ILE A 298 -9.20 -1.68 -7.01
C ILE A 298 -7.77 -2.07 -7.38
N ALA A 299 -6.83 -1.19 -7.06
CA ALA A 299 -5.39 -1.44 -7.17
C ALA A 299 -4.73 -1.18 -5.81
N ASN A 300 -3.48 -1.60 -5.65
CA ASN A 300 -2.69 -1.22 -4.50
C ASN A 300 -1.86 0.03 -4.83
N GLY A 301 -1.90 1.02 -3.95
CA GLY A 301 -0.99 2.14 -3.85
C GLY A 301 -0.44 2.22 -2.43
N GLY A 302 0.64 2.98 -2.20
CA GLY A 302 1.26 3.14 -0.86
C GLY A 302 2.04 1.92 -0.39
N GLY A 303 2.45 1.03 -1.28
CA GLY A 303 3.31 -0.11 -1.00
C GLY A 303 2.68 -1.26 -0.22
N TRP A 304 3.52 -2.00 0.52
CA TRP A 304 3.16 -3.15 1.36
C TRP A 304 2.53 -4.33 0.58
N PRO A 305 3.18 -4.78 -0.52
CA PRO A 305 2.61 -5.79 -1.41
C PRO A 305 2.25 -7.10 -0.71
N LEU A 306 3.05 -7.57 0.24
CA LEU A 306 2.87 -8.85 0.94
C LEU A 306 1.55 -8.95 1.72
N PHE A 307 0.94 -7.82 2.05
CA PHE A 307 -0.36 -7.75 2.70
C PHE A 307 -1.47 -7.47 1.68
N ASN A 308 -1.27 -6.46 0.83
CA ASN A 308 -2.27 -6.03 -0.15
C ASN A 308 -2.55 -7.07 -1.25
N MET A 309 -1.60 -7.95 -1.58
CA MET A 309 -1.81 -9.03 -2.54
C MET A 309 -2.99 -9.93 -2.17
N HIS A 310 -3.21 -10.16 -0.87
CA HIS A 310 -4.34 -10.98 -0.40
C HIS A 310 -5.69 -10.32 -0.68
N LEU A 311 -5.80 -8.99 -0.49
CA LEU A 311 -7.00 -8.24 -0.84
C LEU A 311 -7.29 -8.33 -2.34
N LEU A 312 -6.28 -8.05 -3.17
CA LEU A 312 -6.44 -8.02 -4.63
C LEU A 312 -6.74 -9.40 -5.20
N ALA A 313 -6.15 -10.45 -4.62
CA ALA A 313 -6.44 -11.81 -5.03
C ALA A 313 -7.80 -12.31 -4.52
N GLY A 314 -8.23 -11.85 -3.36
CA GLY A 314 -9.51 -12.22 -2.77
C GLY A 314 -10.73 -11.57 -3.43
N MET A 315 -10.56 -10.35 -3.98
CA MET A 315 -11.66 -9.55 -4.55
C MET A 315 -11.78 -9.70 -6.06
N MET A 316 -13.02 -9.82 -6.57
CA MET A 316 -13.28 -9.99 -7.99
C MET A 316 -12.82 -8.76 -8.81
N ASN A 317 -12.95 -7.56 -8.28
CA ASN A 317 -12.49 -6.31 -8.90
C ASN A 317 -11.05 -5.92 -8.52
N GLY A 318 -10.28 -6.80 -7.84
CA GLY A 318 -8.87 -6.61 -7.62
C GLY A 318 -8.09 -6.65 -8.93
N TRP A 319 -7.17 -5.71 -9.13
CA TRP A 319 -6.43 -5.59 -10.39
C TRP A 319 -4.95 -5.88 -10.19
N ILE A 320 -4.14 -4.91 -9.72
CA ILE A 320 -2.68 -4.95 -9.75
C ILE A 320 -2.08 -4.50 -8.42
N VAL A 321 -0.99 -5.14 -7.98
CA VAL A 321 -0.29 -4.85 -6.73
C VAL A 321 0.94 -3.98 -6.96
N GLU A 322 1.21 -3.06 -6.03
CA GLU A 322 2.39 -2.21 -6.05
C GLU A 322 3.63 -2.93 -5.51
N TRP A 323 4.62 -3.14 -6.35
CA TRP A 323 5.96 -3.56 -5.95
C TRP A 323 6.84 -2.32 -5.69
N HIS A 324 6.60 -1.68 -4.53
CA HIS A 324 7.33 -0.48 -4.12
C HIS A 324 8.68 -0.87 -3.52
N LEU A 325 9.78 -0.57 -4.22
CA LEU A 325 11.12 -1.03 -3.86
C LEU A 325 11.50 -0.76 -2.41
N GLY A 326 11.17 0.41 -1.86
CA GLY A 326 11.46 0.74 -0.46
C GLY A 326 10.64 -0.07 0.56
N MET A 327 9.45 -0.56 0.20
CA MET A 327 8.56 -1.28 1.11
C MET A 327 8.73 -2.80 1.02
N VAL A 328 9.18 -3.32 -0.13
CA VAL A 328 9.47 -4.76 -0.27
C VAL A 328 10.68 -5.17 0.55
N ALA A 329 11.67 -4.29 0.72
CA ALA A 329 12.82 -4.55 1.57
C ALA A 329 12.42 -4.85 3.03
N VAL A 330 11.33 -4.24 3.53
CA VAL A 330 10.74 -4.59 4.84
C VAL A 330 10.32 -6.05 4.86
N GLY A 331 9.58 -6.48 3.84
CA GLY A 331 9.12 -7.87 3.74
C GLY A 331 10.28 -8.87 3.67
N GLU A 332 11.26 -8.57 2.84
CA GLU A 332 12.45 -9.41 2.66
C GLU A 332 13.32 -9.49 3.92
N THR A 333 13.32 -8.43 4.75
CA THR A 333 14.03 -8.43 6.04
C THR A 333 13.28 -9.21 7.11
N MET A 334 11.94 -9.03 7.18
CA MET A 334 11.14 -9.54 8.29
C MET A 334 10.65 -10.98 8.09
N PHE A 335 10.63 -11.48 6.85
CA PHE A 335 10.08 -12.80 6.54
C PHE A 335 11.05 -13.62 5.71
N THR A 336 11.31 -14.85 6.13
CA THR A 336 12.25 -15.76 5.47
C THR A 336 11.77 -16.25 4.11
N ASP A 337 10.51 -16.10 3.80
CA ASP A 337 9.81 -16.71 2.66
C ASP A 337 8.88 -15.73 1.92
N ALA A 338 9.23 -14.45 1.97
CA ALA A 338 8.50 -13.41 1.25
C ALA A 338 8.47 -13.72 -0.27
N PRO A 339 7.27 -13.83 -0.88
CA PRO A 339 7.19 -14.08 -2.32
C PRO A 339 7.69 -12.87 -3.11
N LYS A 340 8.28 -13.15 -4.28
CA LYS A 340 8.77 -12.14 -5.24
C LYS A 340 8.03 -12.27 -6.56
N PRO A 341 7.84 -11.18 -7.31
CA PRO A 341 7.28 -11.27 -8.65
C PRO A 341 8.18 -12.07 -9.60
N VAL A 342 7.55 -12.90 -10.41
CA VAL A 342 8.19 -13.61 -11.52
C VAL A 342 7.45 -13.21 -12.80
N ASP A 343 8.17 -12.72 -13.78
CA ASP A 343 7.59 -12.20 -15.03
C ASP A 343 6.42 -11.22 -14.79
N GLY A 344 6.57 -10.31 -13.82
CA GLY A 344 5.56 -9.32 -13.44
C GLY A 344 4.34 -9.86 -12.69
N TRP A 345 4.37 -11.11 -12.22
CA TRP A 345 3.28 -11.72 -11.45
C TRP A 345 3.73 -12.12 -10.05
N LEU A 346 2.92 -11.80 -9.05
CA LEU A 346 3.11 -12.20 -7.67
C LEU A 346 2.13 -13.32 -7.32
N GLU A 347 2.69 -14.51 -7.05
CA GLU A 347 1.93 -15.69 -6.61
C GLU A 347 1.46 -15.50 -5.16
N ILE A 348 0.22 -15.86 -4.88
CA ILE A 348 -0.35 -15.76 -3.55
C ILE A 348 0.03 -16.98 -2.72
N PRO A 349 0.62 -16.81 -1.52
CA PRO A 349 0.92 -17.93 -0.65
C PRO A 349 -0.32 -18.78 -0.36
N GLN A 350 -0.23 -20.06 -0.58
CA GLN A 350 -1.33 -21.00 -0.29
C GLN A 350 -1.31 -21.48 1.16
N ARG A 351 -0.29 -21.14 1.93
CA ARG A 351 -0.18 -21.47 3.35
C ARG A 351 -1.20 -20.67 4.18
N PRO A 352 -1.60 -21.21 5.34
CA PRO A 352 -2.59 -20.58 6.23
C PRO A 352 -2.19 -19.17 6.68
N GLY A 353 -3.15 -18.30 6.88
CA GLY A 353 -2.97 -16.91 7.27
C GLY A 353 -2.40 -16.06 6.15
N LEU A 354 -1.45 -15.19 6.46
CA LEU A 354 -0.67 -14.42 5.50
C LEU A 354 0.30 -15.30 4.69
N GLY A 355 0.51 -16.56 5.13
CA GLY A 355 1.45 -17.46 4.49
C GLY A 355 2.91 -17.04 4.62
N LEU A 356 3.25 -16.16 5.56
CA LEU A 356 4.57 -15.62 5.82
C LEU A 356 5.16 -16.19 7.11
N THR A 357 6.46 -16.47 7.12
CA THR A 357 7.22 -16.95 8.27
C THR A 357 8.09 -15.83 8.81
N LEU A 358 7.80 -15.37 10.05
CA LEU A 358 8.58 -14.32 10.70
C LEU A 358 10.01 -14.80 10.93
N ASP A 359 11.00 -13.98 10.58
CA ASP A 359 12.37 -14.11 11.00
C ASP A 359 12.51 -13.52 12.42
N GLU A 360 12.60 -14.39 13.42
CA GLU A 360 12.66 -13.96 14.83
C GLU A 360 13.98 -13.23 15.18
N ASP A 361 15.06 -13.49 14.45
CA ASP A 361 16.32 -12.78 14.62
C ASP A 361 16.21 -11.38 14.03
N ALA A 362 15.76 -11.25 12.81
CA ALA A 362 15.49 -9.96 12.18
C ALA A 362 14.48 -9.12 12.99
N TYR A 363 13.43 -9.75 13.54
CA TYR A 363 12.49 -9.06 14.42
C TYR A 363 13.17 -8.47 15.67
N ARG A 364 14.14 -9.17 16.27
CA ARG A 364 14.88 -8.65 17.42
C ARG A 364 15.85 -7.54 17.02
N ASP A 365 16.62 -7.77 15.95
CA ASP A 365 17.75 -6.92 15.57
C ASP A 365 17.32 -5.57 14.97
N THR A 366 16.19 -5.54 14.27
CA THR A 366 15.65 -4.30 13.66
C THR A 366 14.85 -3.45 14.64
N ARG A 367 14.57 -3.94 15.85
CA ARG A 367 13.72 -3.26 16.84
C ARG A 367 14.39 -1.99 17.38
N ILE A 368 13.69 -0.87 17.27
CA ILE A 368 14.11 0.43 17.80
C ILE A 368 13.47 0.64 19.17
N LYS A 369 14.28 1.00 20.17
CA LYS A 369 13.76 1.43 21.47
C LYS A 369 13.07 2.78 21.32
N ILE A 370 11.82 2.85 21.73
CA ILE A 370 11.08 4.09 21.86
C ILE A 370 11.37 4.62 23.28
N GLY A 371 12.09 5.76 23.35
CA GLY A 371 12.40 6.44 24.60
C GLY A 371 11.18 7.15 25.15
#